data_cc462a91da2ada2fc36c588ef7c86142
#
_entry.id   cc462a91da2ada2fc36c588ef7c86142
#
_cell.length_a   1.000
_cell.length_b   1.000
_cell.length_c   1.000
_cell.angle_alpha   90.00
_cell.angle_beta   90.00
_cell.angle_gamma   90.00
#
_symmetry.space_group_name_H-M   'P 1'
#
loop_
_entity.id
_entity.type
_entity.pdbx_description
1 polymer ?
#
loop_
_entity_poly.entity_id
_entity_poly.type
_entity_poly.pdbx_seq_one_letter_code
_entity_poly.pdbx_strand_id
1 'polypeptide(L)'
;EKFKLPKPIINKGGCNLSFAGLKTAVLKISKTIKNDQEKFDLAASFQKTIEEILYKKTIIAFNEFEKTNSPKEKKFVVAGGVAANKKIRAMLMKLCEEKNYQSIFPPIEFCGDNAAMIAMVGLEKFKLKLFSDLDHPAKPRWPLDEDAAFLKGAGVQL
;
A
#
# COMPACT_ATOMS: atom_id res chain seq x y z
N GLU A 1 -8.98 18.04 -12.48
CA GLU A 1 -8.26 18.10 -11.19
C GLU A 1 -7.90 19.55 -10.91
N LYS A 2 -8.45 20.10 -9.83
CA LYS A 2 -8.22 21.51 -9.48
C LYS A 2 -6.87 21.73 -8.80
N PHE A 3 -6.41 20.75 -8.01
CA PHE A 3 -5.16 20.87 -7.26
C PHE A 3 -4.08 19.94 -7.83
N LYS A 4 -2.95 20.52 -8.20
CA LYS A 4 -1.77 19.76 -8.63
C LYS A 4 -0.96 19.34 -7.40
N LEU A 5 -0.97 18.03 -7.09
CA LEU A 5 -0.29 17.48 -5.95
C LEU A 5 1.03 16.78 -6.37
N PRO A 6 2.06 16.80 -5.51
CA PRO A 6 3.32 16.14 -5.79
C PRO A 6 3.15 14.61 -5.79
N LYS A 7 3.94 13.94 -6.62
CA LYS A 7 4.04 12.48 -6.71
C LYS A 7 5.46 12.04 -6.31
N PRO A 8 5.75 11.96 -4.99
CA PRO A 8 7.10 11.69 -4.54
C PRO A 8 7.65 10.39 -5.13
N ILE A 9 8.90 10.39 -5.53
CA ILE A 9 9.66 9.26 -6.09
C ILE A 9 8.99 8.48 -7.25
N ILE A 10 7.92 9.00 -7.85
CA ILE A 10 7.19 8.31 -8.91
C ILE A 10 8.07 7.97 -10.12
N ASN A 11 9.06 8.83 -10.43
CA ASN A 11 9.99 8.66 -11.54
C ASN A 11 11.32 8.00 -11.13
N LYS A 12 11.54 7.72 -9.84
CA LYS A 12 12.71 6.94 -9.39
C LYS A 12 12.46 5.46 -9.68
N GLY A 13 13.49 4.77 -10.13
CA GLY A 13 13.44 3.31 -10.31
C GLY A 13 13.09 2.57 -9.01
N GLY A 14 12.80 1.28 -9.14
CA GLY A 14 12.42 0.41 -8.03
C GLY A 14 10.97 0.61 -7.54
N CYS A 15 10.55 -0.28 -6.65
CA CYS A 15 9.17 -0.41 -6.19
C CYS A 15 8.83 0.42 -4.95
N ASN A 16 9.78 1.20 -4.42
CA ASN A 16 9.58 1.99 -3.22
C ASN A 16 8.48 3.03 -3.39
N LEU A 17 7.66 3.19 -2.35
CA LEU A 17 6.59 4.18 -2.24
C LEU A 17 6.97 5.27 -1.22
N SER A 18 6.54 6.49 -1.47
CA SER A 18 6.65 7.59 -0.50
C SER A 18 5.44 8.50 -0.62
N PHE A 19 4.83 8.81 0.52
CA PHE A 19 3.68 9.71 0.63
C PHE A 19 3.96 10.92 1.53
N ALA A 20 5.15 11.02 2.10
CA ALA A 20 5.49 12.09 3.06
C ALA A 20 5.33 13.49 2.45
N GLY A 21 5.88 13.73 1.27
CA GLY A 21 5.74 15.00 0.56
C GLY A 21 4.31 15.30 0.13
N LEU A 22 3.53 14.28 -0.23
CA LEU A 22 2.11 14.42 -0.56
C LEU A 22 1.29 14.85 0.66
N LYS A 23 1.52 14.22 1.83
CA LYS A 23 0.86 14.59 3.09
C LYS A 23 1.09 16.08 3.43
N THR A 24 2.33 16.55 3.34
CA THR A 24 2.68 17.93 3.61
C THR A 24 2.02 18.90 2.62
N ALA A 25 1.96 18.55 1.34
CA ALA A 25 1.32 19.37 0.33
C ALA A 25 -0.20 19.50 0.57
N VAL A 26 -0.87 18.40 0.88
CA VAL A 26 -2.30 18.41 1.23
C VAL A 26 -2.56 19.27 2.45
N LEU A 27 -1.74 19.14 3.50
CA LEU A 27 -1.85 19.95 4.71
C LEU A 27 -1.68 21.44 4.42
N LYS A 28 -0.77 21.83 3.53
CA LYS A 28 -0.59 23.25 3.14
C LYS A 28 -1.82 23.77 2.39
N ILE A 29 -2.31 23.02 1.41
CA ILE A 29 -3.48 23.41 0.61
C ILE A 29 -4.75 23.43 1.47
N SER A 30 -4.93 22.50 2.40
CA SER A 30 -6.12 22.44 3.26
C SER A 30 -6.32 23.71 4.09
N LYS A 31 -5.23 24.43 4.42
CA LYS A 31 -5.29 25.71 5.13
C LYS A 31 -5.79 26.87 4.27
N THR A 32 -5.84 26.71 2.93
CA THR A 32 -6.28 27.76 1.99
C THR A 32 -7.67 27.51 1.44
N ILE A 33 -8.30 26.39 1.81
CA ILE A 33 -9.65 26.02 1.37
C ILE A 33 -10.67 26.97 1.95
N LYS A 34 -11.59 27.46 1.10
CA LYS A 34 -12.59 28.47 1.45
C LYS A 34 -14.01 27.93 1.53
N ASN A 35 -14.29 26.77 0.91
CA ASN A 35 -15.63 26.20 0.83
C ASN A 35 -15.57 24.68 0.64
N ASP A 36 -16.72 24.01 0.80
CA ASP A 36 -16.82 22.55 0.69
C ASP A 36 -16.50 22.03 -0.71
N GLN A 37 -16.81 22.80 -1.76
CA GLN A 37 -16.45 22.38 -3.13
C GLN A 37 -14.93 22.26 -3.30
N GLU A 38 -14.17 23.21 -2.78
CA GLU A 38 -12.70 23.11 -2.80
C GLU A 38 -12.15 21.95 -1.97
N LYS A 39 -12.83 21.64 -0.87
CA LYS A 39 -12.49 20.46 -0.07
C LYS A 39 -12.72 19.14 -0.85
N PHE A 40 -13.84 19.03 -1.57
CA PHE A 40 -14.12 17.87 -2.42
C PHE A 40 -13.14 17.81 -3.61
N ASP A 41 -12.80 18.95 -4.21
CA ASP A 41 -11.82 19.04 -5.29
C ASP A 41 -10.42 18.59 -4.81
N LEU A 42 -10.03 18.96 -3.59
CA LEU A 42 -8.76 18.50 -2.99
C LEU A 42 -8.78 16.99 -2.72
N ALA A 43 -9.87 16.48 -2.18
CA ALA A 43 -10.02 15.03 -1.94
C ALA A 43 -9.96 14.24 -3.25
N ALA A 44 -10.62 14.70 -4.31
CA ALA A 44 -10.57 14.09 -5.63
C ALA A 44 -9.15 14.14 -6.24
N SER A 45 -8.46 15.27 -6.10
CA SER A 45 -7.07 15.43 -6.56
C SER A 45 -6.11 14.52 -5.79
N PHE A 46 -6.31 14.38 -4.49
CA PHE A 46 -5.54 13.46 -3.65
C PHE A 46 -5.78 12.00 -4.07
N GLN A 47 -7.04 11.58 -4.18
CA GLN A 47 -7.40 10.23 -4.62
C GLN A 47 -6.72 9.89 -5.96
N LYS A 48 -6.82 10.77 -6.94
CA LYS A 48 -6.21 10.58 -8.25
C LYS A 48 -4.68 10.50 -8.20
N THR A 49 -4.05 11.34 -7.37
CA THR A 49 -2.59 11.31 -7.18
C THR A 49 -2.12 9.97 -6.61
N ILE A 50 -2.84 9.42 -5.63
CA ILE A 50 -2.56 8.09 -5.07
C ILE A 50 -2.72 7.01 -6.15
N GLU A 51 -3.80 7.04 -6.92
CA GLU A 51 -4.03 6.08 -8.01
C GLU A 51 -2.86 6.08 -9.01
N GLU A 52 -2.38 7.24 -9.42
CA GLU A 52 -1.28 7.36 -10.38
C GLU A 52 0.05 6.85 -9.82
N ILE A 53 0.34 7.13 -8.53
CA ILE A 53 1.54 6.61 -7.87
C ILE A 53 1.48 5.08 -7.81
N LEU A 54 0.36 4.53 -7.34
CA LEU A 54 0.20 3.08 -7.23
C LEU A 54 0.24 2.39 -8.60
N TYR A 55 -0.48 2.93 -9.58
CA TYR A 55 -0.48 2.40 -10.95
C TYR A 55 0.95 2.28 -11.50
N LYS A 56 1.71 3.37 -11.45
CA LYS A 56 3.06 3.42 -12.02
C LYS A 56 4.04 2.51 -11.28
N LYS A 57 3.96 2.46 -9.96
CA LYS A 57 4.82 1.59 -9.14
C LYS A 57 4.46 0.11 -9.28
N THR A 58 3.20 -0.21 -9.45
CA THR A 58 2.77 -1.59 -9.71
C THR A 58 3.28 -2.09 -11.07
N ILE A 59 3.28 -1.25 -12.12
CA ILE A 59 3.89 -1.61 -13.41
C ILE A 59 5.39 -1.92 -13.24
N ILE A 60 6.10 -1.09 -12.49
CA ILE A 60 7.54 -1.34 -12.21
C ILE A 60 7.70 -2.68 -11.47
N ALA A 61 6.88 -2.93 -10.47
CA ALA A 61 6.92 -4.18 -9.71
C ALA A 61 6.64 -5.42 -10.59
N PHE A 62 5.66 -5.34 -11.48
CA PHE A 62 5.39 -6.42 -12.45
C PHE A 62 6.58 -6.68 -13.35
N ASN A 63 7.18 -5.63 -13.91
CA ASN A 63 8.34 -5.75 -14.77
C ASN A 63 9.56 -6.36 -14.03
N GLU A 64 9.81 -5.95 -12.79
CA GLU A 64 10.92 -6.51 -11.99
C GLU A 64 10.64 -7.98 -11.62
N PHE A 65 9.41 -8.29 -11.24
CA PHE A 65 9.01 -9.67 -10.93
C PHE A 65 9.16 -10.60 -12.13
N GLU A 66 8.78 -10.17 -13.32
CA GLU A 66 8.90 -10.96 -14.55
C GLU A 66 10.35 -11.19 -14.96
N LYS A 67 11.23 -10.21 -14.75
CA LYS A 67 12.66 -10.36 -15.03
C LYS A 67 13.34 -11.39 -14.12
N THR A 68 12.95 -11.43 -12.84
CA THR A 68 13.63 -12.24 -11.83
C THR A 68 13.09 -13.65 -11.71
N ASN A 69 11.81 -13.87 -11.99
CA ASN A 69 11.13 -15.12 -11.63
C ASN A 69 10.61 -15.96 -12.78
N SER A 70 10.52 -15.44 -14.01
CA SER A 70 9.90 -16.14 -15.17
C SER A 70 8.63 -16.92 -14.77
N PRO A 71 7.63 -16.27 -14.15
CA PRO A 71 6.56 -16.93 -13.45
C PRO A 71 5.61 -17.66 -14.40
N LYS A 72 5.28 -18.93 -14.07
CA LYS A 72 4.23 -19.69 -14.78
C LYS A 72 2.84 -19.12 -14.50
N GLU A 73 2.62 -18.64 -13.29
CA GLU A 73 1.38 -18.00 -12.85
C GLU A 73 1.67 -16.58 -12.33
N LYS A 74 0.93 -15.62 -12.84
CA LYS A 74 1.05 -14.21 -12.47
C LYS A 74 -0.10 -13.84 -11.55
N LYS A 75 0.15 -13.86 -10.24
CA LYS A 75 -0.83 -13.50 -9.21
C LYS A 75 -0.41 -12.21 -8.52
N PHE A 76 -1.34 -11.27 -8.36
CA PHE A 76 -1.13 -10.02 -7.64
C PHE A 76 -2.13 -9.90 -6.51
N VAL A 77 -1.63 -9.93 -5.28
CA VAL A 77 -2.45 -9.84 -4.06
C VAL A 77 -2.40 -8.43 -3.52
N VAL A 78 -3.57 -7.85 -3.24
CA VAL A 78 -3.70 -6.53 -2.63
C VAL A 78 -4.54 -6.63 -1.37
N ALA A 79 -3.95 -6.38 -0.22
CA ALA A 79 -4.58 -6.48 1.09
C ALA A 79 -4.34 -5.22 1.94
N GLY A 80 -4.95 -5.17 3.13
CA GLY A 80 -4.85 -4.04 4.05
C GLY A 80 -5.90 -2.95 3.79
N GLY A 81 -5.98 -1.95 4.67
CA GLY A 81 -7.05 -0.96 4.67
C GLY A 81 -7.23 -0.19 3.37
N VAL A 82 -6.14 0.11 2.65
CA VAL A 82 -6.20 0.80 1.35
C VAL A 82 -6.85 -0.06 0.27
N ALA A 83 -6.77 -1.40 0.38
CA ALA A 83 -7.43 -2.32 -0.55
C ALA A 83 -8.97 -2.27 -0.48
N ALA A 84 -9.55 -1.66 0.55
CA ALA A 84 -10.98 -1.38 0.64
C ALA A 84 -11.42 -0.21 -0.26
N ASN A 85 -10.50 0.65 -0.70
CA ASN A 85 -10.81 1.77 -1.57
C ASN A 85 -11.25 1.28 -2.96
N LYS A 86 -12.53 1.49 -3.29
CA LYS A 86 -13.15 0.97 -4.51
C LYS A 86 -12.49 1.48 -5.80
N LYS A 87 -11.98 2.72 -5.82
CA LYS A 87 -11.31 3.31 -6.98
C LYS A 87 -9.94 2.69 -7.22
N ILE A 88 -9.15 2.55 -6.14
CA ILE A 88 -7.83 1.91 -6.20
C ILE A 88 -7.99 0.44 -6.63
N ARG A 89 -8.96 -0.28 -6.04
CA ARG A 89 -9.27 -1.67 -6.39
C ARG A 89 -9.60 -1.81 -7.89
N ALA A 90 -10.53 -0.99 -8.40
CA ALA A 90 -10.92 -1.03 -9.81
C ALA A 90 -9.75 -0.73 -10.75
N MET A 91 -8.92 0.27 -10.42
CA MET A 91 -7.73 0.63 -11.20
C MET A 91 -6.72 -0.51 -11.23
N LEU A 92 -6.43 -1.16 -10.08
CA LEU A 92 -5.49 -2.26 -10.00
C LEU A 92 -6.00 -3.53 -10.68
N MET A 93 -7.31 -3.83 -10.58
CA MET A 93 -7.93 -4.94 -11.32
C MET A 93 -7.75 -4.76 -12.83
N LYS A 94 -8.07 -3.56 -13.33
CA LYS A 94 -7.89 -3.24 -14.76
C LYS A 94 -6.43 -3.38 -15.20
N LEU A 95 -5.48 -2.88 -14.40
CA LEU A 95 -4.05 -3.03 -14.67
C LEU A 95 -3.63 -4.51 -14.72
N CYS A 96 -4.15 -5.34 -13.80
CA CYS A 96 -3.89 -6.78 -13.81
C CYS A 96 -4.40 -7.45 -15.08
N GLU A 97 -5.63 -7.12 -15.54
CA GLU A 97 -6.19 -7.60 -16.80
C GLU A 97 -5.29 -7.22 -17.99
N GLU A 98 -4.88 -5.95 -18.09
CA GLU A 98 -3.99 -5.44 -19.14
C GLU A 98 -2.62 -6.13 -19.18
N LYS A 99 -2.14 -6.61 -18.02
CA LYS A 99 -0.82 -7.25 -17.85
C LYS A 99 -0.87 -8.78 -17.72
N ASN A 100 -2.04 -9.38 -17.88
CA ASN A 100 -2.27 -10.82 -17.73
C ASN A 100 -1.90 -11.34 -16.32
N TYR A 101 -2.22 -10.56 -15.28
CA TYR A 101 -2.15 -10.96 -13.88
C TYR A 101 -3.51 -11.33 -13.34
N GLN A 102 -3.58 -12.37 -12.52
CA GLN A 102 -4.75 -12.63 -11.69
C GLN A 102 -4.71 -11.71 -10.48
N SER A 103 -5.68 -10.80 -10.37
CA SER A 103 -5.83 -9.95 -9.19
C SER A 103 -6.56 -10.69 -8.08
N ILE A 104 -6.02 -10.64 -6.86
CA ILE A 104 -6.60 -11.28 -5.67
C ILE A 104 -6.79 -10.20 -4.60
N PHE A 105 -8.04 -10.00 -4.21
CA PHE A 105 -8.41 -9.06 -3.15
C PHE A 105 -9.23 -9.78 -2.09
N PRO A 106 -8.97 -9.57 -0.80
CA PRO A 106 -9.86 -10.08 0.23
C PRO A 106 -11.23 -9.39 0.15
N PRO A 107 -12.30 -9.99 0.73
CA PRO A 107 -13.53 -9.28 1.00
C PRO A 107 -13.26 -7.96 1.73
N ILE A 108 -14.07 -6.93 1.47
CA ILE A 108 -13.84 -5.57 1.99
C ILE A 108 -13.80 -5.56 3.53
N GLU A 109 -14.63 -6.39 4.16
CA GLU A 109 -14.70 -6.57 5.62
C GLU A 109 -13.40 -7.08 6.25
N PHE A 110 -12.56 -7.79 5.48
CA PHE A 110 -11.25 -8.30 5.93
C PHE A 110 -10.07 -7.40 5.49
N CYS A 111 -10.33 -6.27 4.85
CA CYS A 111 -9.26 -5.35 4.46
C CYS A 111 -8.71 -4.52 5.63
N GLY A 112 -9.53 -4.26 6.67
CA GLY A 112 -9.09 -3.61 7.90
C GLY A 112 -8.56 -4.59 8.94
N ASP A 113 -8.21 -4.07 10.11
CA ASP A 113 -7.85 -4.89 11.25
C ASP A 113 -9.03 -5.76 11.68
N ASN A 114 -8.78 -7.06 11.80
CA ASN A 114 -9.82 -8.01 12.19
C ASN A 114 -9.23 -9.20 12.95
N ALA A 115 -10.04 -9.79 13.84
CA ALA A 115 -9.61 -10.92 14.65
C ALA A 115 -9.37 -12.20 13.83
N ALA A 116 -10.02 -12.36 12.68
CA ALA A 116 -9.89 -13.57 11.86
C ALA A 116 -8.47 -13.74 11.30
N MET A 117 -7.81 -12.65 10.88
CA MET A 117 -6.42 -12.73 10.39
C MET A 117 -5.44 -13.12 11.51
N ILE A 118 -5.67 -12.66 12.74
CA ILE A 118 -4.83 -13.02 13.90
C ILE A 118 -5.10 -14.47 14.31
N ALA A 119 -6.35 -14.89 14.31
CA ALA A 119 -6.71 -16.29 14.58
C ALA A 119 -6.10 -17.26 13.55
N MET A 120 -6.06 -16.87 12.27
CA MET A 120 -5.42 -17.66 11.22
C MET A 120 -3.91 -17.79 11.43
N VAL A 121 -3.21 -16.71 11.77
CA VAL A 121 -1.78 -16.73 12.12
C VAL A 121 -1.55 -17.62 13.35
N GLY A 122 -2.42 -17.49 14.37
CA GLY A 122 -2.37 -18.33 15.57
C GLY A 122 -2.51 -19.82 15.23
N LEU A 123 -3.46 -20.16 14.36
CA LEU A 123 -3.66 -21.55 13.91
C LEU A 123 -2.43 -22.10 13.16
N GLU A 124 -1.84 -21.33 12.26
CA GLU A 124 -0.64 -21.77 11.53
C GLU A 124 0.56 -21.93 12.48
N LYS A 125 0.77 -21.02 13.43
CA LYS A 125 1.81 -21.15 14.46
C LYS A 125 1.57 -22.37 15.34
N PHE A 126 0.32 -22.63 15.72
CA PHE A 126 -0.05 -23.81 16.51
C PHE A 126 0.31 -25.12 15.78
N LYS A 127 -0.03 -25.26 14.49
CA LYS A 127 0.34 -26.42 13.67
C LYS A 127 1.86 -26.63 13.59
N LEU A 128 2.62 -25.54 13.53
CA LEU A 128 4.08 -25.54 13.47
C LEU A 128 4.73 -25.67 14.87
N LYS A 129 3.94 -25.76 15.95
CA LYS A 129 4.41 -25.78 17.34
C LYS A 129 5.27 -24.58 17.72
N LEU A 130 5.01 -23.42 17.11
CA LEU A 130 5.67 -22.16 17.39
C LEU A 130 4.90 -21.40 18.47
N PHE A 131 5.34 -21.52 19.70
CA PHE A 131 4.76 -20.86 20.87
C PHE A 131 5.70 -19.78 21.38
N SER A 132 5.13 -18.69 21.91
CA SER A 132 5.85 -17.65 22.63
C SER A 132 5.61 -17.83 24.13
N ASP A 133 6.52 -17.33 24.93
CA ASP A 133 6.33 -17.26 26.39
C ASP A 133 5.24 -16.24 26.75
N LEU A 134 4.71 -16.32 27.99
CA LEU A 134 3.62 -15.45 28.44
C LEU A 134 4.04 -14.00 28.63
N ASP A 135 5.33 -13.73 28.73
CA ASP A 135 5.95 -12.41 28.87
C ASP A 135 6.34 -11.77 27.52
N HIS A 136 5.83 -12.31 26.41
CA HIS A 136 6.13 -11.79 25.06
C HIS A 136 5.81 -10.29 24.93
N PRO A 137 6.80 -9.42 24.67
CA PRO A 137 6.59 -7.99 24.63
C PRO A 137 5.81 -7.57 23.40
N ALA A 138 4.97 -6.53 23.54
CA ALA A 138 4.36 -5.89 22.37
C ALA A 138 5.42 -5.19 21.53
N LYS A 139 5.42 -5.41 20.22
CA LYS A 139 6.33 -4.78 19.26
C LYS A 139 5.56 -3.76 18.42
N PRO A 140 5.46 -2.48 18.82
CA PRO A 140 4.70 -1.46 18.08
C PRO A 140 5.30 -1.14 16.70
N ARG A 141 6.58 -1.45 16.50
CA ARG A 141 7.28 -1.41 15.22
C ARG A 141 7.89 -2.77 14.96
N TRP A 142 7.17 -3.59 14.23
CA TRP A 142 7.63 -4.91 13.84
C TRP A 142 7.96 -4.91 12.35
N PRO A 143 9.22 -4.98 11.94
CA PRO A 143 9.57 -5.07 10.52
C PRO A 143 9.05 -6.38 9.93
N LEU A 144 8.65 -6.34 8.66
CA LEU A 144 8.24 -7.55 7.93
C LEU A 144 9.42 -8.50 7.67
N ASP A 145 10.61 -7.92 7.56
CA ASP A 145 11.87 -8.62 7.38
C ASP A 145 12.90 -7.95 8.30
N GLU A 146 13.35 -8.66 9.32
CA GLU A 146 14.30 -8.16 10.31
C GLU A 146 15.72 -8.02 9.71
N ASP A 147 16.02 -8.75 8.64
CA ASP A 147 17.29 -8.74 7.94
C ASP A 147 17.33 -7.75 6.75
N ALA A 148 16.20 -7.12 6.43
CA ALA A 148 16.15 -6.15 5.34
C ALA A 148 17.00 -4.92 5.65
N ALA A 149 17.82 -4.51 4.67
CA ALA A 149 18.60 -3.28 4.77
C ALA A 149 17.69 -2.08 5.06
N PHE A 150 18.03 -1.32 6.09
CA PHE A 150 17.25 -0.18 6.54
C PHE A 150 17.19 0.89 5.44
N LEU A 151 16.02 1.09 4.85
CA LEU A 151 15.78 2.22 3.97
C LEU A 151 15.59 3.46 4.84
N LYS A 152 16.60 4.35 4.87
CA LYS A 152 16.51 5.64 5.56
C LYS A 152 15.35 6.44 4.96
N GLY A 153 14.19 6.43 5.61
CA GLY A 153 13.06 7.29 5.30
C GLY A 153 13.11 8.56 6.13
N ALA A 154 12.68 9.69 5.58
CA ALA A 154 12.50 10.90 6.33
C ALA A 154 11.56 10.65 7.53
N GLY A 155 12.05 10.81 8.74
CA GLY A 155 11.25 10.70 9.98
C GLY A 155 11.39 9.38 10.76
N VAL A 156 12.27 8.49 10.37
CA VAL A 156 12.65 7.34 11.22
C VAL A 156 14.00 7.68 11.87
N GLN A 157 13.97 8.31 13.03
CA GLN A 157 15.06 8.23 13.98
C GLN A 157 14.84 6.95 14.82
N LEU A 158 15.82 6.07 14.82
CA LEU A 158 15.94 4.97 15.77
C LEU A 158 16.41 5.49 17.10
#